data_b951d3f2e9eae1e71fd37c1ea04b93d4
#
_entry.id   b951d3f2e9eae1e71fd37c1ea04b93d4
#
_cell.length_a   1.000
_cell.length_b   1.000
_cell.length_c   1.000
_cell.angle_alpha   90.00
_cell.angle_beta   90.00
_cell.angle_gamma   90.00
#
_symmetry.space_group_name_H-M   'P 1'
#
loop_
_entity.id
_entity.type
_entity.pdbx_description
1 polymer ?
#
loop_
_entity_poly.entity_id
_entity_poly.type
_entity_poly.pdbx_seq_one_letter_code
_entity_poly.pdbx_strand_id
1 'polypeptide(L)'
;AAIFSGISNKVPSLTINKMCGSGLKAIMLADQAIKCQDAHVVIAGGMESMSNTPFLLSDYRSGKRLGHTKIIDSMLHDGLWDVYNDVHIHIHIHILSY
;
A
#
# COMPACT_ATOMS: atom_id res chain seq x y z
N ALA A 1 9.31 1.72 -8.80
CA ALA A 1 8.79 1.81 -10.18
C ALA A 1 9.59 2.82 -11.00
N ALA A 2 9.59 4.11 -10.65
CA ALA A 2 10.18 5.19 -11.48
C ALA A 2 11.64 4.91 -11.92
N ILE A 3 12.52 4.51 -11.01
CA ILE A 3 13.93 4.24 -11.31
C ILE A 3 14.09 3.12 -12.36
N PHE A 4 13.35 2.02 -12.21
CA PHE A 4 13.45 0.87 -13.11
C PHE A 4 12.68 1.04 -14.43
N SER A 5 11.85 2.06 -14.57
CA SER A 5 11.13 2.38 -15.80
C SER A 5 11.95 3.20 -16.81
N GLY A 6 13.17 3.58 -16.45
CA GLY A 6 14.04 4.39 -17.31
C GLY A 6 13.74 5.89 -17.25
N ILE A 7 12.88 6.34 -16.36
CA ILE A 7 12.64 7.77 -16.13
C ILE A 7 13.90 8.39 -15.51
N SER A 8 14.27 9.58 -16.00
CA SER A 8 15.42 10.31 -15.47
C SER A 8 15.33 10.52 -13.97
N ASN A 9 16.44 10.36 -13.26
CA ASN A 9 16.55 10.63 -11.81
C ASN A 9 16.33 12.11 -11.43
N LYS A 10 16.25 13.00 -12.41
CA LYS A 10 15.91 14.41 -12.22
C LYS A 10 14.40 14.63 -12.09
N VAL A 11 13.59 13.64 -12.44
CA VAL A 11 12.13 13.71 -12.32
C VAL A 11 11.74 13.31 -10.90
N PRO A 12 11.11 14.21 -10.13
CA PRO A 12 10.64 13.89 -8.79
C PRO A 12 9.55 12.81 -8.84
N SER A 13 9.55 11.92 -7.86
CA SER A 13 8.53 10.88 -7.73
C SER A 13 8.01 10.81 -6.31
N LEU A 14 6.70 10.54 -6.19
CA LEU A 14 5.99 10.44 -4.93
C LEU A 14 5.30 9.08 -4.86
N THR A 15 5.45 8.42 -3.73
CA THR A 15 4.68 7.22 -3.39
C THR A 15 3.59 7.60 -2.39
N ILE A 16 2.35 7.22 -2.69
CA ILE A 16 1.22 7.46 -1.81
C ILE A 16 0.59 6.13 -1.40
N ASN A 17 -0.06 6.15 -0.25
CA ASN A 17 -0.84 5.02 0.24
C ASN A 17 -2.24 5.49 0.65
N LYS A 18 -3.25 4.98 -0.01
CA LYS A 18 -4.67 5.07 0.34
C LYS A 18 -5.31 3.68 0.19
N MET A 19 -4.62 2.65 0.63
CA MET A 19 -5.06 1.26 0.52
C MET A 19 -5.48 0.94 -0.93
N CYS A 20 -6.60 0.27 -1.14
CA CYS A 20 -7.12 -0.07 -2.47
C CYS A 20 -7.40 1.14 -3.38
N GLY A 21 -7.53 2.33 -2.82
CA GLY A 21 -7.76 3.60 -3.54
C GLY A 21 -6.49 4.35 -3.96
N SER A 22 -5.29 3.78 -3.77
CA SER A 22 -4.02 4.48 -4.01
C SER A 22 -3.86 4.94 -5.45
N GLY A 23 -4.17 4.08 -6.43
CA GLY A 23 -4.09 4.43 -7.85
C GLY A 23 -5.01 5.59 -8.24
N LEU A 24 -6.27 5.56 -7.80
CA LEU A 24 -7.21 6.66 -8.03
C LEU A 24 -6.75 7.94 -7.34
N LYS A 25 -6.25 7.84 -6.11
CA LYS A 25 -5.72 9.01 -5.40
C LYS A 25 -4.49 9.60 -6.09
N ALA A 26 -3.63 8.79 -6.68
CA ALA A 26 -2.50 9.26 -7.49
C ALA A 26 -2.98 10.10 -8.68
N ILE A 27 -4.02 9.66 -9.40
CA ILE A 27 -4.61 10.41 -10.53
C ILE A 27 -5.20 11.74 -10.05
N MET A 28 -5.91 11.75 -8.91
CA MET A 28 -6.46 12.98 -8.33
C MET A 28 -5.37 14.00 -7.97
N LEU A 29 -4.25 13.53 -7.40
CA LEU A 29 -3.11 14.41 -7.08
C LEU A 29 -2.42 14.94 -8.34
N ALA A 30 -2.31 14.13 -9.39
CA ALA A 30 -1.77 14.56 -10.67
C ALA A 30 -2.63 15.65 -11.30
N ASP A 31 -3.95 15.50 -11.31
CA ASP A 31 -4.88 16.52 -11.78
C ASP A 31 -4.74 17.83 -10.98
N GLN A 32 -4.63 17.74 -9.68
CA GLN A 32 -4.40 18.90 -8.82
C GLN A 32 -3.09 19.60 -9.13
N ALA A 33 -1.98 18.86 -9.28
CA ALA A 33 -0.67 19.42 -9.59
C ALA A 33 -0.68 20.17 -10.93
N ILE A 34 -1.36 19.64 -11.94
CA ILE A 34 -1.51 20.31 -13.25
C ILE A 34 -2.39 21.57 -13.12
N LYS A 35 -3.50 21.50 -12.42
CA LYS A 35 -4.40 22.66 -12.20
C LYS A 35 -3.75 23.78 -11.42
N CYS A 36 -2.91 23.43 -10.44
CA CYS A 36 -2.13 24.39 -9.66
C CYS A 36 -0.89 24.93 -10.39
N GLN A 37 -0.60 24.43 -11.59
CA GLN A 37 0.59 24.76 -12.38
C GLN A 37 1.92 24.35 -11.73
N ASP A 38 1.89 23.43 -10.77
CA ASP A 38 3.08 22.84 -10.17
C ASP A 38 3.81 21.90 -11.13
N ALA A 39 3.08 21.32 -12.10
CA ALA A 39 3.62 20.47 -13.13
C ALA A 39 2.83 20.60 -14.45
N HIS A 40 3.52 20.41 -15.58
CA HIS A 40 2.90 20.41 -16.90
C HIS A 40 2.53 19.00 -17.38
N VAL A 41 3.28 18.01 -16.95
CA VAL A 41 3.07 16.59 -17.28
C VAL A 41 3.29 15.76 -16.03
N VAL A 42 2.35 14.88 -15.71
CA VAL A 42 2.42 13.97 -14.58
C VAL A 42 2.05 12.56 -15.01
N ILE A 43 2.86 11.59 -14.65
CA ILE A 43 2.54 10.16 -14.78
C ILE A 43 1.98 9.69 -13.44
N ALA A 44 0.76 9.15 -13.44
CA ALA A 44 0.09 8.67 -12.25
C ALA A 44 -0.49 7.27 -12.46
N GLY A 45 -0.45 6.45 -11.43
CA GLY A 45 -1.00 5.10 -11.47
C GLY A 45 -0.73 4.34 -10.19
N GLY A 46 -1.00 3.04 -10.21
CA GLY A 46 -0.71 2.13 -9.12
C GLY A 46 -0.40 0.73 -9.63
N MET A 47 0.31 -0.03 -8.82
CA MET A 47 0.57 -1.45 -9.06
C MET A 47 0.59 -2.19 -7.72
N GLU A 48 0.20 -3.44 -7.74
CA GLU A 48 0.18 -4.31 -6.58
C GLU A 48 0.71 -5.70 -6.94
N SER A 49 1.51 -6.29 -6.07
CA SER A 49 2.01 -7.65 -6.22
C SER A 49 1.69 -8.48 -4.97
N MET A 50 0.47 -8.96 -4.88
CA MET A 50 0.00 -9.75 -3.73
C MET A 50 0.79 -11.05 -3.57
N SER A 51 1.19 -11.69 -4.68
CA SER A 51 1.97 -12.93 -4.66
C SER A 51 3.38 -12.77 -4.05
N ASN A 52 3.92 -11.55 -4.03
CA ASN A 52 5.24 -11.25 -3.46
C ASN A 52 5.15 -10.57 -2.08
N THR A 53 3.98 -10.56 -1.47
CA THR A 53 3.79 -9.99 -0.14
C THR A 53 4.54 -10.81 0.91
N PRO A 54 5.38 -10.18 1.76
CA PRO A 54 6.22 -10.89 2.70
C PRO A 54 5.46 -11.34 3.95
N PHE A 55 6.02 -12.35 4.62
CA PHE A 55 5.71 -12.63 6.01
C PHE A 55 6.64 -11.86 6.94
N LEU A 56 6.13 -11.36 8.05
CA LEU A 56 6.83 -10.50 8.99
C LEU A 56 7.13 -11.21 10.31
N LEU A 57 8.32 -10.99 10.82
CA LEU A 57 8.78 -11.39 12.15
C LEU A 57 9.06 -10.13 12.97
N SER A 58 8.04 -9.62 13.68
CA SER A 58 8.08 -8.31 14.35
C SER A 58 9.15 -8.24 15.46
N ASP A 59 9.35 -9.31 16.22
CA ASP A 59 10.22 -9.31 17.38
C ASP A 59 11.69 -9.61 17.05
N TYR A 60 12.00 -9.92 15.79
CA TYR A 60 13.32 -10.44 15.41
C TYR A 60 14.42 -9.38 15.45
N ARG A 61 14.08 -8.12 15.20
CA ARG A 61 15.05 -7.01 15.22
C ARG A 61 15.63 -6.73 16.60
N SER A 62 14.86 -6.94 17.66
CA SER A 62 15.30 -6.77 19.05
C SER A 62 16.02 -8.02 19.61
N GLY A 63 16.22 -9.05 18.80
CA GLY A 63 16.93 -10.27 19.18
C GLY A 63 16.09 -11.20 20.02
N LYS A 64 15.14 -11.89 19.44
CA LYS A 64 14.37 -12.93 20.11
C LYS A 64 15.27 -14.06 20.58
N ARG A 65 15.48 -14.18 21.90
CA ARG A 65 16.41 -15.14 22.51
C ARG A 65 15.75 -16.44 22.96
N LEU A 66 14.47 -16.40 23.36
CA LEU A 66 13.75 -17.54 23.92
C LEU A 66 12.24 -17.39 23.70
N GLY A 67 11.55 -18.53 23.57
CA GLY A 67 10.10 -18.61 23.43
C GLY A 67 9.62 -18.57 21.99
N HIS A 68 8.30 -18.71 21.80
CA HIS A 68 7.66 -18.70 20.49
C HIS A 68 7.62 -17.30 19.88
N THR A 69 7.63 -17.22 18.56
CA THR A 69 7.37 -15.98 17.82
C THR A 69 6.22 -16.18 16.85
N LYS A 70 5.52 -15.12 16.55
CA LYS A 70 4.41 -15.10 15.60
C LYS A 70 4.92 -14.65 14.23
N ILE A 71 4.57 -15.41 13.20
CA ILE A 71 4.77 -15.01 11.81
C ILE A 71 3.48 -14.35 11.34
N ILE A 72 3.58 -13.13 10.82
CA ILE A 72 2.44 -12.32 10.40
C ILE A 72 2.44 -12.25 8.87
N ASP A 73 1.34 -12.64 8.24
CA ASP A 73 1.10 -12.41 6.83
C ASP A 73 0.79 -10.91 6.64
N SER A 74 1.70 -10.17 6.01
CA SER A 74 1.51 -8.72 5.83
C SER A 74 0.38 -8.39 4.85
N MET A 75 0.02 -9.28 3.94
CA MET A 75 -1.14 -9.09 3.08
C MET A 75 -2.45 -9.06 3.90
N LEU A 76 -2.61 -9.99 4.82
CA LEU A 76 -3.76 -9.99 5.74
C LEU A 76 -3.71 -8.81 6.69
N HIS A 77 -2.60 -8.63 7.40
CA HIS A 77 -2.46 -7.65 8.46
C HIS A 77 -2.58 -6.20 7.98
N ASP A 78 -1.94 -5.86 6.86
CA ASP A 78 -1.88 -4.48 6.36
C ASP A 78 -2.96 -4.16 5.33
N GLY A 79 -3.50 -5.16 4.64
CA GLY A 79 -4.40 -4.96 3.51
C GLY A 79 -5.81 -5.49 3.68
N LEU A 80 -6.00 -6.62 4.36
CA LEU A 80 -7.28 -7.35 4.36
C LEU A 80 -7.94 -7.46 5.74
N TRP A 81 -7.32 -6.93 6.79
CA TRP A 81 -7.86 -6.92 8.15
C TRP A 81 -8.58 -5.62 8.46
N ASP A 82 -9.84 -5.72 8.91
CA ASP A 82 -10.58 -4.59 9.44
C ASP A 82 -10.23 -4.41 10.92
N VAL A 83 -9.41 -3.41 11.22
CA VAL A 83 -8.93 -3.11 12.58
C VAL A 83 -10.01 -2.55 13.49
N TYR A 84 -11.11 -2.04 12.94
CA TYR A 84 -12.21 -1.47 13.73
C TYR A 84 -13.14 -2.56 14.26
N ASN A 85 -13.38 -3.59 13.46
CA ASN A 85 -14.29 -4.69 13.80
C ASN A 85 -13.54 -5.99 14.14
N ASP A 86 -12.21 -5.99 14.04
CA ASP A 86 -11.34 -7.14 14.30
C ASP A 86 -11.70 -8.38 13.49
N VAL A 87 -12.00 -8.19 12.20
CA VAL A 87 -12.42 -9.23 11.26
C VAL A 87 -11.75 -9.09 9.89
N HIS A 88 -11.74 -10.17 9.13
CA HIS A 88 -11.33 -10.12 7.73
C HIS A 88 -12.38 -9.37 6.88
N ILE A 89 -11.98 -8.45 6.01
CA ILE A 89 -12.89 -7.58 5.25
C ILE A 89 -13.93 -8.34 4.41
N HIS A 90 -13.61 -9.55 3.93
CA HIS A 90 -14.59 -10.39 3.23
C HIS A 90 -15.77 -10.82 4.10
N ILE A 91 -15.56 -11.01 5.39
CA ILE A 91 -16.63 -11.35 6.35
C ILE A 91 -17.56 -10.16 6.54
N HIS A 92 -16.99 -8.94 6.57
CA HIS A 92 -17.77 -7.71 6.76
C HIS A 92 -18.71 -7.41 5.58
N ILE A 93 -18.28 -7.67 4.34
CA ILE A 93 -19.11 -7.50 3.14
C ILE A 93 -20.35 -8.42 3.19
N HIS A 94 -20.21 -9.65 3.69
CA HIS A 94 -21.34 -10.57 3.83
C HIS A 94 -22.33 -10.15 4.92
N ILE A 95 -21.90 -9.47 5.97
CA ILE A 95 -22.77 -9.00 7.06
C ILE A 95 -23.58 -7.78 6.62
N LEU A 96 -23.08 -6.94 5.73
CA LEU A 96 -23.75 -5.73 5.24
C LEU A 96 -24.68 -5.98 4.03
N SER A 97 -24.73 -7.19 3.49
CA SER A 97 -25.56 -7.53 2.33
C SER A 97 -26.93 -8.16 2.68
N TYR A 98 -27.39 -8.06 3.94
CA TYR A 98 -28.72 -8.48 4.42
C TYR A 98 -29.60 -7.31 4.80
#